data_722501cf92287289d17739a4e8323091
#
_entry.id   722501cf92287289d17739a4e8323091
#
_cell.length_a   1.000
_cell.length_b   1.000
_cell.length_c   1.000
_cell.angle_alpha   90.00
_cell.angle_beta   90.00
_cell.angle_gamma   90.00
#
_symmetry.space_group_name_H-M   'P 1'
#
loop_
_entity.id
_entity.type
_entity.pdbx_description
1 polymer ?
#
loop_
_entity_poly.entity_id
_entity_poly.type
_entity_poly.pdbx_seq_one_letter_code
_entity_poly.pdbx_strand_id
1 'polypeptide(L)'
;MSLISALANVHHQGQFGDFEDKKGDDLLKISEKKNLLIVQIVQFKNSNIPIESIDIDGLKLKDSPLNVSFNDNTRILWNGPKNWLLVSSKKDLINDISLTFKETDFAVTDLSHSRAVIDIEGNHVIEVLKKGSPFNFDELKKNNSINSLYNNIAFTVDLLNDKPFKVRLFALRSFGESLYHSITDAALEFGYENK
;
A
#
# COMPACT_ATOMS: atom_id res chain seq x y z
N MET A 1 -18.05 8.42 16.44
CA MET A 1 -16.77 7.95 17.01
C MET A 1 -15.68 8.29 16.02
N SER A 2 -14.67 9.11 16.38
CA SER A 2 -13.52 9.31 15.51
C SER A 2 -12.69 8.03 15.50
N LEU A 3 -12.35 7.54 14.31
CA LEU A 3 -11.50 6.36 14.16
C LEU A 3 -10.09 6.71 14.63
N ILE A 4 -9.57 5.97 15.59
CA ILE A 4 -8.20 6.14 16.08
C ILE A 4 -7.26 5.62 14.97
N SER A 5 -6.26 6.43 14.62
CA SER A 5 -5.23 6.06 13.65
C SER A 5 -4.47 4.80 14.09
N ALA A 6 -4.00 4.00 13.13
CA ALA A 6 -3.15 2.84 13.40
C ALA A 6 -1.78 3.26 13.98
N LEU A 7 -1.34 4.50 13.73
CA LEU A 7 -0.04 5.02 14.13
C LEU A 7 -0.16 6.20 15.11
N ALA A 8 -1.33 6.36 15.76
CA ALA A 8 -1.62 7.52 16.61
C ALA A 8 -0.58 7.76 17.73
N ASN A 9 0.01 6.68 18.25
CA ASN A 9 0.96 6.75 19.36
C ASN A 9 2.42 6.95 18.91
N VAL A 10 2.74 6.72 17.63
CA VAL A 10 4.14 6.65 17.15
C VAL A 10 4.45 7.63 16.02
N HIS A 11 3.45 8.07 15.25
CA HIS A 11 3.63 9.01 14.14
C HIS A 11 3.55 10.45 14.65
N HIS A 12 4.69 11.01 15.03
CA HIS A 12 4.83 12.40 15.45
C HIS A 12 5.43 13.24 14.32
N GLN A 13 4.90 14.45 14.10
CA GLN A 13 5.46 15.39 13.12
C GLN A 13 6.85 15.86 13.54
N GLY A 14 7.74 16.08 12.58
CA GLY A 14 9.08 16.56 12.81
C GLY A 14 10.12 15.96 11.87
N GLN A 15 11.36 16.37 12.06
CA GLN A 15 12.53 15.85 11.35
C GLN A 15 13.35 14.99 12.29
N PHE A 16 13.87 13.87 11.79
CA PHE A 16 14.53 12.84 12.57
C PHE A 16 15.74 12.27 11.84
N GLY A 17 16.69 11.74 12.62
CA GLY A 17 17.90 11.12 12.08
C GLY A 17 18.91 12.15 11.59
N ASP A 18 19.63 11.82 10.53
CA ASP A 18 20.67 12.67 9.92
C ASP A 18 20.03 13.74 9.01
N PHE A 19 19.55 14.82 9.60
CA PHE A 19 18.83 15.88 8.88
C PHE A 19 19.51 17.27 8.93
N GLU A 20 20.48 17.53 9.84
CA GLU A 20 20.93 18.88 10.19
C GLU A 20 21.49 19.69 9.01
N ASP A 21 22.23 19.03 8.08
CA ASP A 21 22.83 19.70 6.92
C ASP A 21 22.07 19.43 5.60
N LYS A 22 20.86 18.83 5.68
CA LYS A 22 20.10 18.43 4.50
C LYS A 22 18.97 19.41 4.18
N LYS A 23 18.75 19.64 2.88
CA LYS A 23 17.58 20.38 2.41
C LYS A 23 16.35 19.48 2.50
N GLY A 24 15.16 20.09 2.67
CA GLY A 24 13.92 19.34 2.83
C GLY A 24 13.60 18.37 1.69
N ASP A 25 14.12 18.59 0.46
CA ASP A 25 13.96 17.66 -0.66
C ASP A 25 14.94 16.48 -0.64
N ASP A 26 16.01 16.55 0.16
CA ASP A 26 16.98 15.46 0.35
C ASP A 26 16.51 14.47 1.42
N LEU A 27 15.55 14.87 2.25
CA LEU A 27 14.99 14.03 3.30
C LEU A 27 13.93 13.07 2.75
N LEU A 28 13.87 11.88 3.34
CA LEU A 28 12.73 11.00 3.14
C LEU A 28 11.46 11.65 3.74
N LYS A 29 10.34 11.54 3.06
CA LYS A 29 9.04 11.99 3.55
C LYS A 29 8.21 10.77 3.92
N ILE A 30 7.85 10.64 5.20
CA ILE A 30 7.04 9.54 5.71
C ILE A 30 5.70 10.09 6.18
N SER A 31 4.60 9.46 5.78
CA SER A 31 3.26 9.87 6.18
C SER A 31 2.30 8.70 6.32
N GLU A 32 1.44 8.73 7.32
CA GLU A 32 0.30 7.82 7.41
C GLU A 32 -0.80 8.24 6.44
N LYS A 33 -1.31 7.30 5.66
CA LYS A 33 -2.49 7.51 4.81
C LYS A 33 -3.74 7.02 5.51
N LYS A 34 -4.68 7.92 5.71
CA LYS A 34 -5.96 7.67 6.36
C LYS A 34 -7.11 7.77 5.35
N ASN A 35 -8.26 7.29 5.77
CA ASN A 35 -9.51 7.45 5.02
C ASN A 35 -9.52 6.83 3.61
N LEU A 36 -8.74 5.80 3.35
CA LEU A 36 -8.82 5.02 2.13
C LEU A 36 -9.91 3.94 2.26
N LEU A 37 -10.60 3.68 1.16
CA LEU A 37 -11.35 2.45 0.96
C LEU A 37 -10.35 1.37 0.55
N ILE A 38 -10.31 0.27 1.27
CA ILE A 38 -9.43 -0.87 0.98
C ILE A 38 -10.30 -2.13 0.96
N VAL A 39 -10.42 -2.76 -0.20
CA VAL A 39 -11.26 -3.94 -0.39
C VAL A 39 -10.45 -5.09 -0.95
N GLN A 40 -10.53 -6.24 -0.32
CA GLN A 40 -10.02 -7.48 -0.90
C GLN A 40 -11.12 -8.13 -1.73
N ILE A 41 -10.78 -8.53 -2.95
CA ILE A 41 -11.67 -9.21 -3.90
C ILE A 41 -11.02 -10.54 -4.26
N VAL A 42 -11.71 -11.65 -3.99
CA VAL A 42 -11.23 -13.00 -4.30
C VAL A 42 -12.25 -13.70 -5.15
N GLN A 43 -11.86 -14.15 -6.35
CA GLN A 43 -12.71 -14.97 -7.20
C GLN A 43 -12.66 -16.43 -6.75
N PHE A 44 -13.82 -17.06 -6.60
CA PHE A 44 -13.90 -18.46 -6.23
C PHE A 44 -13.43 -19.38 -7.37
N LYS A 45 -12.88 -20.54 -6.99
CA LYS A 45 -12.30 -21.50 -7.92
C LYS A 45 -13.30 -22.00 -8.97
N ASN A 46 -14.56 -22.13 -8.58
CA ASN A 46 -15.67 -22.61 -9.42
C ASN A 46 -16.41 -21.51 -10.18
N SER A 47 -16.01 -20.25 -10.03
CA SER A 47 -16.56 -19.13 -10.81
C SER A 47 -16.07 -19.22 -12.26
N ASN A 48 -17.01 -19.07 -13.19
CA ASN A 48 -16.74 -19.00 -14.64
C ASN A 48 -16.80 -17.56 -15.18
N ILE A 49 -16.88 -16.55 -14.30
CA ILE A 49 -16.91 -15.13 -14.70
C ILE A 49 -15.54 -14.75 -15.28
N PRO A 50 -15.45 -14.28 -16.53
CA PRO A 50 -14.20 -13.75 -17.06
C PRO A 50 -13.83 -12.46 -16.34
N ILE A 51 -12.65 -12.42 -15.70
CA ILE A 51 -12.22 -11.26 -14.91
C ILE A 51 -12.02 -10.01 -15.79
N GLU A 52 -11.66 -10.19 -17.05
CA GLU A 52 -11.47 -9.11 -18.03
C GLU A 52 -12.79 -8.40 -18.38
N SER A 53 -13.95 -9.04 -18.13
CA SER A 53 -15.26 -8.44 -18.32
C SER A 53 -15.63 -7.47 -17.19
N ILE A 54 -14.96 -7.55 -16.04
CA ILE A 54 -15.26 -6.76 -14.86
C ILE A 54 -14.61 -5.40 -14.97
N ASP A 55 -15.40 -4.35 -14.76
CA ASP A 55 -14.95 -2.96 -14.69
C ASP A 55 -15.32 -2.36 -13.33
N ILE A 56 -14.33 -1.73 -12.70
CA ILE A 56 -14.51 -1.02 -11.44
C ILE A 56 -13.86 0.35 -11.59
N ASP A 57 -14.62 1.40 -11.53
CA ASP A 57 -14.14 2.80 -11.66
C ASP A 57 -13.33 3.01 -12.97
N GLY A 58 -13.75 2.34 -14.08
CA GLY A 58 -13.04 2.35 -15.37
C GLY A 58 -11.79 1.49 -15.45
N LEU A 59 -11.53 0.64 -14.44
CA LEU A 59 -10.37 -0.22 -14.37
C LEU A 59 -10.74 -1.70 -14.53
N LYS A 60 -9.91 -2.44 -15.25
CA LYS A 60 -10.04 -3.89 -15.42
C LYS A 60 -9.22 -4.65 -14.39
N LEU A 61 -9.76 -5.77 -13.92
CA LEU A 61 -8.99 -6.74 -13.14
C LEU A 61 -7.96 -7.42 -14.05
N LYS A 62 -6.76 -7.62 -13.55
CA LYS A 62 -5.70 -8.37 -14.24
C LYS A 62 -5.13 -9.42 -13.31
N ASP A 63 -5.16 -10.68 -13.72
CA ASP A 63 -4.57 -11.78 -12.94
C ASP A 63 -3.14 -12.08 -13.41
N SER A 64 -2.27 -11.10 -13.21
CA SER A 64 -0.86 -11.17 -13.59
C SER A 64 0.01 -10.63 -12.46
N PRO A 65 1.05 -11.37 -12.04
CA PRO A 65 1.95 -10.96 -10.97
C PRO A 65 2.48 -9.54 -11.15
N LEU A 66 2.65 -8.84 -10.04
CA LEU A 66 3.15 -7.47 -9.92
C LEU A 66 2.22 -6.40 -10.53
N ASN A 67 1.15 -6.77 -11.22
CA ASN A 67 0.32 -5.82 -11.97
C ASN A 67 -0.52 -4.93 -11.05
N VAL A 68 -0.59 -3.65 -11.42
CA VAL A 68 -1.51 -2.67 -10.84
C VAL A 68 -2.30 -2.00 -11.95
N SER A 69 -3.63 -2.12 -11.93
CA SER A 69 -4.53 -1.28 -12.73
C SER A 69 -4.85 -0.01 -11.94
N PHE A 70 -4.79 1.17 -12.54
CA PHE A 70 -4.94 2.41 -11.77
C PHE A 70 -5.52 3.56 -12.59
N ASN A 71 -6.15 4.49 -11.87
CA ASN A 71 -6.51 5.84 -12.31
C ASN A 71 -6.13 6.84 -11.18
N ASP A 72 -6.62 8.08 -11.26
CA ASP A 72 -6.28 9.13 -10.28
C ASP A 72 -6.76 8.83 -8.85
N ASN A 73 -7.82 8.05 -8.69
CA ASN A 73 -8.46 7.80 -7.40
C ASN A 73 -8.34 6.36 -6.90
N THR A 74 -8.21 5.41 -7.82
CA THR A 74 -8.33 3.98 -7.53
C THR A 74 -7.14 3.21 -8.08
N ARG A 75 -6.68 2.26 -7.30
CA ARG A 75 -5.62 1.32 -7.67
C ARG A 75 -6.09 -0.10 -7.33
N ILE A 76 -5.91 -1.02 -8.26
CA ILE A 76 -6.23 -2.44 -8.08
C ILE A 76 -4.93 -3.22 -8.20
N LEU A 77 -4.45 -3.70 -7.07
CA LEU A 77 -3.18 -4.41 -6.93
C LEU A 77 -3.44 -5.92 -7.07
N TRP A 78 -2.65 -6.60 -7.87
CA TRP A 78 -2.62 -8.05 -7.85
C TRP A 78 -2.04 -8.55 -6.52
N ASN A 79 -2.82 -9.29 -5.77
CA ASN A 79 -2.45 -9.77 -4.42
C ASN A 79 -2.19 -11.29 -4.38
N GLY A 80 -2.37 -11.97 -5.52
CA GLY A 80 -2.23 -13.40 -5.71
C GLY A 80 -3.16 -13.90 -6.81
N PRO A 81 -3.05 -15.16 -7.23
CA PRO A 81 -3.96 -15.73 -8.23
C PRO A 81 -5.42 -15.56 -7.81
N LYS A 82 -6.21 -14.95 -8.70
CA LYS A 82 -7.64 -14.64 -8.46
C LYS A 82 -7.92 -13.83 -7.19
N ASN A 83 -6.95 -13.01 -6.76
CA ASN A 83 -7.01 -12.21 -5.54
C ASN A 83 -6.46 -10.80 -5.81
N TRP A 84 -7.24 -9.78 -5.49
CA TRP A 84 -6.89 -8.38 -5.71
C TRP A 84 -7.13 -7.55 -4.45
N LEU A 85 -6.30 -6.54 -4.27
CA LEU A 85 -6.48 -5.50 -3.26
C LEU A 85 -6.83 -4.19 -3.99
N LEU A 86 -8.08 -3.76 -3.85
CA LEU A 86 -8.53 -2.46 -4.36
C LEU A 86 -8.31 -1.41 -3.28
N VAL A 87 -7.71 -0.30 -3.67
CA VAL A 87 -7.45 0.86 -2.81
C VAL A 87 -7.97 2.11 -3.51
N SER A 88 -8.87 2.85 -2.86
CA SER A 88 -9.48 4.05 -3.45
C SER A 88 -9.63 5.18 -2.45
N SER A 89 -9.59 6.42 -2.94
CA SER A 89 -10.01 7.62 -2.20
C SER A 89 -11.53 7.79 -2.21
N LYS A 90 -12.25 7.13 -3.12
CA LYS A 90 -13.72 7.15 -3.25
C LYS A 90 -14.33 6.09 -2.33
N LYS A 91 -14.90 6.50 -1.20
CA LYS A 91 -15.52 5.56 -0.25
C LYS A 91 -16.84 4.96 -0.73
N ASP A 92 -17.59 5.69 -1.52
CA ASP A 92 -18.84 5.30 -2.13
C ASP A 92 -18.71 4.16 -3.15
N LEU A 93 -17.49 3.94 -3.66
CA LEU A 93 -17.17 2.84 -4.58
C LEU A 93 -17.49 1.45 -3.99
N ILE A 94 -17.59 1.32 -2.67
CA ILE A 94 -17.98 0.07 -2.02
C ILE A 94 -19.38 -0.41 -2.46
N ASN A 95 -20.29 0.53 -2.77
CA ASN A 95 -21.64 0.20 -3.25
C ASN A 95 -21.58 -0.41 -4.64
N ASP A 96 -20.78 0.17 -5.55
CA ASP A 96 -20.61 -0.35 -6.91
C ASP A 96 -19.93 -1.72 -6.89
N ILE A 97 -18.94 -1.92 -6.01
CA ILE A 97 -18.28 -3.20 -5.79
C ILE A 97 -19.31 -4.25 -5.35
N SER A 98 -20.16 -3.93 -4.38
CA SER A 98 -21.17 -4.85 -3.86
C SER A 98 -22.23 -5.24 -4.91
N LEU A 99 -22.51 -4.35 -5.85
CA LEU A 99 -23.42 -4.64 -6.97
C LEU A 99 -22.76 -5.47 -8.08
N THR A 100 -21.46 -5.25 -8.31
CA THR A 100 -20.69 -5.89 -9.39
C THR A 100 -20.34 -7.33 -9.05
N PHE A 101 -19.94 -7.60 -7.79
CA PHE A 101 -19.42 -8.89 -7.36
C PHE A 101 -20.50 -9.69 -6.62
N LYS A 102 -21.01 -10.75 -7.27
CA LYS A 102 -21.97 -11.66 -6.66
C LYS A 102 -21.30 -12.61 -5.68
N GLU A 103 -21.89 -12.82 -4.53
CA GLU A 103 -21.40 -13.72 -3.47
C GLU A 103 -21.28 -15.20 -3.92
N THR A 104 -21.91 -15.58 -5.04
CA THR A 104 -21.76 -16.91 -5.65
C THR A 104 -20.42 -17.10 -6.32
N ASP A 105 -19.78 -16.02 -6.75
CA ASP A 105 -18.57 -16.02 -7.60
C ASP A 105 -17.37 -15.37 -6.92
N PHE A 106 -17.60 -14.47 -5.97
CA PHE A 106 -16.56 -13.68 -5.33
C PHE A 106 -16.76 -13.54 -3.82
N ALA A 107 -15.66 -13.53 -3.08
CA ALA A 107 -15.61 -12.98 -1.73
C ALA A 107 -15.11 -11.54 -1.79
N VAL A 108 -15.88 -10.62 -1.23
CA VAL A 108 -15.54 -9.20 -1.09
C VAL A 108 -15.43 -8.87 0.38
N THR A 109 -14.28 -8.36 0.80
CA THR A 109 -14.02 -8.05 2.21
C THR A 109 -13.52 -6.61 2.34
N ASP A 110 -14.22 -5.78 3.12
CA ASP A 110 -13.77 -4.44 3.48
C ASP A 110 -12.66 -4.53 4.51
N LEU A 111 -11.47 -4.10 4.13
CA LEU A 111 -10.25 -4.06 4.93
C LEU A 111 -9.84 -2.64 5.35
N SER A 112 -10.68 -1.62 5.10
CA SER A 112 -10.35 -0.21 5.32
C SER A 112 -9.92 0.10 6.75
N HIS A 113 -10.44 -0.65 7.74
CA HIS A 113 -10.11 -0.49 9.15
C HIS A 113 -9.11 -1.52 9.70
N SER A 114 -8.70 -2.47 8.89
CA SER A 114 -7.80 -3.56 9.28
C SER A 114 -6.37 -3.36 8.78
N ARG A 115 -6.09 -2.25 8.10
CA ARG A 115 -4.76 -1.94 7.55
C ARG A 115 -4.19 -0.66 8.16
N ALA A 116 -2.88 -0.68 8.41
CA ALA A 116 -2.04 0.50 8.52
C ALA A 116 -1.47 0.80 7.12
N VAL A 117 -1.48 2.07 6.71
CA VAL A 117 -1.00 2.49 5.40
C VAL A 117 0.01 3.61 5.58
N ILE A 118 1.22 3.39 5.06
CA ILE A 118 2.36 4.31 5.18
C ILE A 118 2.84 4.66 3.77
N ASP A 119 2.91 5.94 3.44
CA ASP A 119 3.60 6.42 2.24
C ASP A 119 5.01 6.84 2.62
N ILE A 120 5.99 6.44 1.79
CA ILE A 120 7.39 6.86 1.88
C ILE A 120 7.80 7.42 0.54
N GLU A 121 8.41 8.62 0.53
CA GLU A 121 8.85 9.29 -0.67
C GLU A 121 10.27 9.86 -0.48
N GLY A 122 11.12 9.73 -1.50
CA GLY A 122 12.48 10.28 -1.53
C GLY A 122 13.48 9.37 -2.23
N ASN A 123 14.71 9.83 -2.35
CA ASN A 123 15.76 9.15 -3.12
C ASN A 123 16.21 7.82 -2.47
N HIS A 124 16.13 7.71 -1.13
CA HIS A 124 16.62 6.57 -0.37
C HIS A 124 15.52 5.56 0.05
N VAL A 125 14.35 5.62 -0.59
CA VAL A 125 13.24 4.69 -0.28
C VAL A 125 13.65 3.24 -0.50
N ILE A 126 14.35 2.94 -1.58
CA ILE A 126 14.76 1.57 -1.93
C ILE A 126 15.78 1.04 -0.91
N GLU A 127 16.72 1.86 -0.48
CA GLU A 127 17.71 1.49 0.53
C GLU A 127 17.05 1.17 1.87
N VAL A 128 16.08 1.98 2.30
CA VAL A 128 15.28 1.69 3.51
C VAL A 128 14.56 0.35 3.39
N LEU A 129 13.92 0.08 2.25
CA LEU A 129 13.20 -1.17 2.07
C LEU A 129 14.12 -2.39 2.05
N LYS A 130 15.32 -2.27 1.46
CA LYS A 130 16.33 -3.35 1.42
C LYS A 130 16.87 -3.74 2.79
N LYS A 131 16.84 -2.84 3.78
CA LYS A 131 17.32 -3.15 5.13
C LYS A 131 16.49 -4.21 5.87
N GLY A 132 15.20 -4.29 5.58
CA GLY A 132 14.30 -5.19 6.30
C GLY A 132 13.59 -6.24 5.45
N SER A 133 13.72 -6.16 4.11
CA SER A 133 13.00 -7.05 3.19
C SER A 133 13.94 -7.81 2.27
N PRO A 134 13.71 -9.12 2.06
CA PRO A 134 14.52 -9.95 1.18
C PRO A 134 14.24 -9.73 -0.32
N PHE A 135 13.23 -8.93 -0.68
CA PHE A 135 12.87 -8.70 -2.07
C PHE A 135 13.90 -7.82 -2.79
N ASN A 136 14.17 -8.12 -4.07
CA ASN A 136 15.02 -7.28 -4.91
C ASN A 136 14.23 -6.09 -5.46
N PHE A 137 14.24 -4.96 -4.75
CA PHE A 137 13.52 -3.75 -5.14
C PHE A 137 14.07 -3.05 -6.39
N ASP A 138 15.28 -3.37 -6.84
CA ASP A 138 15.84 -2.81 -8.08
C ASP A 138 15.08 -3.29 -9.33
N GLU A 139 14.37 -4.40 -9.22
CA GLU A 139 13.52 -4.94 -10.29
C GLU A 139 12.08 -4.39 -10.27
N LEU A 140 11.68 -3.69 -9.20
CA LEU A 140 10.34 -3.14 -9.07
C LEU A 140 10.18 -1.92 -9.97
N LYS A 141 9.17 -1.93 -10.83
CA LYS A 141 8.86 -0.83 -11.75
C LYS A 141 7.67 -0.03 -11.25
N LYS A 142 7.57 1.22 -11.68
CA LYS A 142 6.41 2.07 -11.43
C LYS A 142 5.11 1.34 -11.78
N ASN A 143 4.13 1.43 -10.88
CA ASN A 143 2.85 0.73 -10.95
C ASN A 143 2.99 -0.81 -10.89
N ASN A 144 4.01 -1.30 -10.22
CA ASN A 144 4.05 -2.67 -9.72
C ASN A 144 3.72 -2.71 -8.23
N SER A 145 3.16 -3.84 -7.81
CA SER A 145 2.97 -4.15 -6.40
C SER A 145 3.50 -5.54 -6.07
N ILE A 146 4.03 -5.69 -4.86
CA ILE A 146 4.53 -6.97 -4.34
C ILE A 146 4.06 -7.21 -2.92
N ASN A 147 3.96 -8.48 -2.56
CA ASN A 147 3.84 -8.93 -1.17
C ASN A 147 5.18 -9.49 -0.71
N SER A 148 5.64 -9.04 0.43
CA SER A 148 6.92 -9.47 1.02
C SER A 148 6.86 -9.42 2.55
N LEU A 149 8.01 -9.56 3.19
CA LEU A 149 8.20 -9.38 4.63
C LEU A 149 9.14 -8.19 4.86
N TYR A 150 8.89 -7.42 5.90
CA TYR A 150 9.83 -6.44 6.46
C TYR A 150 10.06 -6.80 7.93
N ASN A 151 11.26 -7.22 8.28
CA ASN A 151 11.59 -7.73 9.63
C ASN A 151 10.52 -8.73 10.15
N ASN A 152 10.16 -9.72 9.33
CA ASN A 152 9.13 -10.73 9.57
C ASN A 152 7.69 -10.21 9.63
N ILE A 153 7.42 -8.95 9.37
CA ILE A 153 6.08 -8.38 9.26
C ILE A 153 5.63 -8.48 7.79
N ALA A 154 4.53 -9.18 7.55
CA ALA A 154 3.95 -9.26 6.20
C ALA A 154 3.44 -7.88 5.77
N PHE A 155 3.85 -7.45 4.58
CA PHE A 155 3.43 -6.18 4.02
C PHE A 155 3.28 -6.26 2.49
N THR A 156 2.44 -5.37 1.96
CA THR A 156 2.32 -5.13 0.52
C THR A 156 2.99 -3.80 0.20
N VAL A 157 3.78 -3.77 -0.87
CA VAL A 157 4.41 -2.55 -1.40
C VAL A 157 3.78 -2.22 -2.74
N ASP A 158 3.29 -1.01 -2.91
CA ASP A 158 2.79 -0.45 -4.17
C ASP A 158 3.73 0.69 -4.59
N LEU A 159 4.45 0.52 -5.69
CA LEU A 159 5.34 1.57 -6.23
C LEU A 159 4.52 2.58 -7.03
N LEU A 160 4.25 3.73 -6.41
CA LEU A 160 3.45 4.80 -6.99
C LEU A 160 4.22 5.64 -8.00
N ASN A 161 5.49 5.90 -7.73
CA ASN A 161 6.38 6.70 -8.57
C ASN A 161 7.83 6.25 -8.42
N ASP A 162 8.63 6.42 -9.47
CA ASP A 162 10.05 6.05 -9.53
C ASP A 162 11.02 7.25 -9.54
N LYS A 163 10.50 8.49 -9.71
CA LYS A 163 11.32 9.74 -9.71
C LYS A 163 10.52 10.93 -9.17
N PRO A 164 10.70 11.33 -7.89
CA PRO A 164 11.37 10.58 -6.83
C PRO A 164 10.64 9.27 -6.52
N PHE A 165 11.32 8.32 -5.94
CA PHE A 165 10.67 7.09 -5.49
C PHE A 165 9.58 7.40 -4.48
N LYS A 166 8.40 6.80 -4.71
CA LYS A 166 7.27 6.88 -3.79
C LYS A 166 6.59 5.53 -3.71
N VAL A 167 6.55 4.98 -2.53
CA VAL A 167 5.88 3.71 -2.25
C VAL A 167 4.76 3.90 -1.25
N ARG A 168 3.74 3.05 -1.37
CA ARG A 168 2.70 2.87 -0.36
C ARG A 168 2.81 1.48 0.22
N LEU A 169 2.92 1.41 1.53
CA LEU A 169 3.05 0.18 2.28
C LEU A 169 1.73 -0.11 2.99
N PHE A 170 1.31 -1.37 2.94
CA PHE A 170 0.13 -1.86 3.64
C PHE A 170 0.55 -3.00 4.56
N ALA A 171 0.20 -2.90 5.84
CA ALA A 171 0.36 -3.99 6.80
C ALA A 171 -0.95 -4.21 7.57
N LEU A 172 -1.05 -5.32 8.29
CA LEU A 172 -2.13 -5.48 9.26
C LEU A 172 -2.06 -4.35 10.29
N ARG A 173 -3.21 -3.80 10.66
CA ARG A 173 -3.31 -2.71 11.64
C ARG A 173 -2.59 -3.03 12.94
N SER A 174 -2.67 -4.28 13.42
CA SER A 174 -2.01 -4.75 14.64
C SER A 174 -0.48 -4.73 14.58
N PHE A 175 0.10 -4.74 13.38
CA PHE A 175 1.54 -4.62 13.14
C PHE A 175 1.96 -3.22 12.67
N GLY A 176 1.01 -2.27 12.58
CA GLY A 176 1.26 -0.94 12.05
C GLY A 176 2.37 -0.20 12.78
N GLU A 177 2.33 -0.15 14.11
CA GLU A 177 3.36 0.49 14.94
C GLU A 177 4.73 -0.20 14.78
N SER A 178 4.78 -1.52 14.80
CA SER A 178 6.02 -2.29 14.65
C SER A 178 6.65 -2.09 13.27
N LEU A 179 5.84 -2.09 12.20
CA LEU A 179 6.35 -1.78 10.86
C LEU A 179 6.86 -0.34 10.77
N TYR A 180 6.11 0.62 11.33
CA TYR A 180 6.47 2.02 11.34
C TYR A 180 7.81 2.24 12.05
N HIS A 181 8.01 1.67 13.23
CA HIS A 181 9.28 1.73 13.96
C HIS A 181 10.43 1.12 13.15
N SER A 182 10.23 -0.04 12.54
CA SER A 182 11.27 -0.68 11.72
C SER A 182 11.66 0.17 10.51
N ILE A 183 10.69 0.81 9.86
CA ILE A 183 10.93 1.70 8.71
C ILE A 183 11.63 2.99 9.14
N THR A 184 11.17 3.63 10.22
CA THR A 184 11.77 4.88 10.70
C THR A 184 13.17 4.68 11.25
N ASP A 185 13.43 3.58 11.95
CA ASP A 185 14.79 3.20 12.38
C ASP A 185 15.74 3.03 11.18
N ALA A 186 15.29 2.31 10.16
CA ALA A 186 16.05 2.16 8.92
C ALA A 186 16.27 3.49 8.15
N ALA A 187 15.39 4.47 8.34
CA ALA A 187 15.46 5.77 7.70
C ALA A 187 16.35 6.78 8.41
N LEU A 188 16.75 6.55 9.68
CA LEU A 188 17.54 7.49 10.49
C LEU A 188 18.82 7.94 9.82
N GLU A 189 19.58 7.03 9.17
CA GLU A 189 20.84 7.36 8.51
C GLU A 189 20.67 8.28 7.29
N PHE A 190 19.47 8.29 6.69
CA PHE A 190 19.18 9.14 5.55
C PHE A 190 18.52 10.46 5.95
N GLY A 191 18.07 10.58 7.18
CA GLY A 191 17.20 11.65 7.65
C GLY A 191 15.81 11.59 7.02
N TYR A 192 14.78 11.86 7.81
CA TYR A 192 13.42 11.88 7.32
C TYR A 192 12.54 12.94 8.00
N GLU A 193 11.49 13.34 7.30
CA GLU A 193 10.44 14.23 7.77
C GLU A 193 9.13 13.46 7.86
N ASN A 194 8.49 13.47 9.02
CA ASN A 194 7.12 13.01 9.21
C ASN A 194 6.12 14.11 8.89
N LYS A 195 5.14 13.82 8.03
CA LYS A 195 4.08 14.73 7.58
C LYS A 195 2.70 14.28 8.01
#